data_acfa952d5f6af1b1648ccea68048d75e
#
_entry.id   acfa952d5f6af1b1648ccea68048d75e
#
_cell.length_a   1.000
_cell.length_b   1.000
_cell.length_c   1.000
_cell.angle_alpha   90.00
_cell.angle_beta   90.00
_cell.angle_gamma   90.00
#
_symmetry.space_group_name_H-M   'P 1'
#
loop_
_entity.id
_entity.type
_entity.pdbx_description
1 polymer ?
#
loop_
_entity_poly.entity_id
_entity_poly.type
_entity_poly.pdbx_seq_one_letter_code
_entity_poly.pdbx_strand_id
1 'polypeptide(L)'
;MKLIKNTPKIWIKKFPWKKKSSNKYSRGRVLILGGQKHMIGATILAAEACLRVGAGSVKIICTKETIKTLSLKFPSVLKVEINNISYLKSFLKKERKTTSVALVGPGAGSNSKTMKFTEEILKQIKYVILDADALNSFQHRTKRLLKHLDKFKLITPHKKEFHRLFPSIKTSLEDKEKVLKFIKLCKSNILLKGNTTL
;
A
#
# COMPACT_ATOMS: atom_id res chain seq x y z
N MET A 1 -22.38 -13.33 6.06
CA MET A 1 -20.92 -13.66 5.99
C MET A 1 -20.50 -14.16 7.37
N LYS A 2 -19.82 -15.31 7.44
CA LYS A 2 -19.29 -15.87 8.68
C LYS A 2 -17.99 -15.15 9.06
N LEU A 3 -17.86 -14.69 10.31
CA LEU A 3 -16.61 -14.16 10.85
C LEU A 3 -15.70 -15.34 11.22
N ILE A 4 -14.42 -15.24 10.87
CA ILE A 4 -13.40 -16.22 11.22
C ILE A 4 -12.33 -15.48 12.03
N LYS A 5 -12.06 -15.98 13.25
CA LYS A 5 -10.97 -15.44 14.08
C LYS A 5 -9.64 -15.73 13.41
N ASN A 6 -8.85 -14.68 13.13
CA ASN A 6 -7.53 -14.84 12.55
C ASN A 6 -6.58 -15.48 13.58
N THR A 7 -6.10 -16.69 13.26
CA THR A 7 -5.11 -17.40 14.06
C THR A 7 -4.04 -17.98 13.12
N PRO A 8 -2.80 -18.18 13.58
CA PRO A 8 -1.74 -18.77 12.76
C PRO A 8 -2.14 -20.09 12.09
N LYS A 9 -2.99 -20.90 12.75
CA LYS A 9 -3.44 -22.20 12.22
C LYS A 9 -4.07 -22.12 10.83
N ILE A 10 -4.74 -20.99 10.47
CA ILE A 10 -5.44 -20.87 9.19
C ILE A 10 -4.52 -20.47 8.02
N TRP A 11 -3.34 -19.93 8.27
CA TRP A 11 -2.47 -19.42 7.23
C TRP A 11 -1.02 -19.89 7.29
N ILE A 12 -0.52 -20.36 8.46
CA ILE A 12 0.91 -20.65 8.66
C ILE A 12 1.46 -21.69 7.68
N LYS A 13 0.65 -22.69 7.31
CA LYS A 13 1.02 -23.70 6.31
C LYS A 13 1.10 -23.15 4.88
N LYS A 14 0.39 -22.06 4.60
CA LYS A 14 0.34 -21.37 3.30
C LYS A 14 1.32 -20.21 3.23
N PHE A 15 1.97 -19.86 4.33
CA PHE A 15 2.93 -18.77 4.36
C PHE A 15 4.12 -19.12 3.46
N PRO A 16 4.61 -18.19 2.61
CA PRO A 16 5.69 -18.46 1.66
C PRO A 16 7.06 -18.47 2.36
N TRP A 17 7.29 -19.47 3.19
CA TRP A 17 8.54 -19.65 3.90
C TRP A 17 9.74 -19.70 2.94
N LYS A 18 10.88 -19.15 3.39
CA LYS A 18 12.13 -19.20 2.63
C LYS A 18 12.54 -20.66 2.41
N LYS A 19 12.70 -21.06 1.14
CA LYS A 19 13.25 -22.35 0.74
C LYS A 19 14.76 -22.23 0.48
N LYS A 20 15.51 -23.33 0.54
CA LYS A 20 16.95 -23.35 0.18
C LYS A 20 17.21 -22.79 -1.23
N SER A 21 16.32 -23.07 -2.18
CA SER A 21 16.38 -22.57 -3.57
C SER A 21 15.89 -21.11 -3.75
N SER A 22 15.42 -20.45 -2.67
CA SER A 22 14.90 -19.09 -2.80
C SER A 22 16.01 -18.08 -3.06
N ASN A 23 15.77 -17.20 -4.02
CA ASN A 23 16.62 -16.06 -4.34
C ASN A 23 15.84 -14.74 -4.28
N LYS A 24 16.51 -13.60 -4.47
CA LYS A 24 15.88 -12.29 -4.41
C LYS A 24 14.74 -12.07 -5.41
N TYR A 25 14.73 -12.79 -6.52
CA TYR A 25 13.69 -12.65 -7.55
C TYR A 25 12.48 -13.51 -7.21
N SER A 26 12.69 -14.76 -6.76
CA SER A 26 11.60 -15.68 -6.37
C SER A 26 10.85 -15.23 -5.11
N ARG A 27 11.48 -14.39 -4.27
CA ARG A 27 10.89 -13.83 -3.04
C ARG A 27 10.08 -12.56 -3.26
N GLY A 28 9.97 -12.10 -4.49
CA GLY A 28 9.20 -10.94 -4.88
C GLY A 28 9.87 -9.60 -4.59
N ARG A 29 9.46 -8.60 -5.35
CA ARG A 29 9.92 -7.22 -5.26
C ARG A 29 8.79 -6.32 -4.78
N VAL A 30 9.06 -5.51 -3.78
CA VAL A 30 8.13 -4.50 -3.24
C VAL A 30 8.53 -3.12 -3.76
N LEU A 31 7.55 -2.38 -4.30
CA LEU A 31 7.67 -0.98 -4.64
C LEU A 31 6.94 -0.15 -3.57
N ILE A 32 7.60 0.82 -2.96
CA ILE A 32 7.00 1.71 -1.96
C ILE A 32 6.94 3.12 -2.52
N LEU A 33 5.78 3.77 -2.51
CA LEU A 33 5.65 5.22 -2.70
C LEU A 33 5.52 5.88 -1.34
N GLY A 34 6.53 6.67 -0.95
CA GLY A 34 6.59 7.33 0.34
C GLY A 34 7.81 8.25 0.47
N GLY A 35 8.23 8.54 1.69
CA GLY A 35 9.50 9.21 1.97
C GLY A 35 9.51 10.70 1.72
N GLN A 36 8.44 11.42 2.09
CA GLN A 36 8.52 12.88 2.22
C GLN A 36 9.34 13.28 3.44
N LYS A 37 10.02 14.42 3.37
CA LYS A 37 11.00 14.91 4.35
C LYS A 37 10.56 14.76 5.81
N HIS A 38 9.37 15.23 6.15
CA HIS A 38 8.87 15.21 7.53
C HIS A 38 8.20 13.89 7.95
N MET A 39 8.04 12.93 7.02
CA MET A 39 7.31 11.67 7.26
C MET A 39 8.13 10.44 6.86
N ILE A 40 9.43 10.61 6.69
CA ILE A 40 10.35 9.55 6.23
C ILE A 40 10.36 8.33 7.16
N GLY A 41 10.09 8.52 8.45
CA GLY A 41 10.04 7.44 9.44
C GLY A 41 9.01 6.36 9.10
N ALA A 42 7.83 6.74 8.62
CA ALA A 42 6.80 5.78 8.20
C ALA A 42 7.28 4.91 7.03
N THR A 43 7.96 5.52 6.06
CA THR A 43 8.55 4.80 4.92
C THR A 43 9.69 3.87 5.35
N ILE A 44 10.50 4.31 6.31
CA ILE A 44 11.58 3.50 6.90
C ILE A 44 11.00 2.24 7.54
N LEU A 45 9.99 2.39 8.40
CA LEU A 45 9.33 1.26 9.07
C LEU A 45 8.68 0.32 8.08
N ALA A 46 8.03 0.84 7.04
CA ALA A 46 7.42 0.04 5.99
C ALA A 46 8.47 -0.78 5.20
N ALA A 47 9.58 -0.16 4.83
CA ALA A 47 10.67 -0.84 4.12
C ALA A 47 11.33 -1.92 5.00
N GLU A 48 11.56 -1.62 6.27
CA GLU A 48 12.10 -2.58 7.23
C GLU A 48 11.17 -3.78 7.42
N ALA A 49 9.88 -3.56 7.59
CA ALA A 49 8.88 -4.63 7.69
C ALA A 49 8.88 -5.53 6.46
N CYS A 50 8.96 -4.95 5.25
CA CYS A 50 9.06 -5.71 4.00
C CYS A 50 10.31 -6.60 3.96
N LEU A 51 11.46 -6.07 4.36
CA LEU A 51 12.71 -6.85 4.40
C LEU A 51 12.64 -7.97 5.45
N ARG A 52 12.15 -7.66 6.65
CA ARG A 52 12.04 -8.63 7.76
C ARG A 52 11.09 -9.78 7.46
N VAL A 53 9.95 -9.50 6.82
CA VAL A 53 9.00 -10.56 6.42
C VAL A 53 9.51 -11.40 5.26
N GLY A 54 10.60 -10.96 4.62
CA GLY A 54 11.31 -11.75 3.65
C GLY A 54 11.16 -11.33 2.19
N ALA A 55 10.76 -10.10 1.90
CA ALA A 55 10.80 -9.59 0.53
C ALA A 55 12.21 -9.72 -0.09
N GLY A 56 12.28 -10.13 -1.34
CA GLY A 56 13.55 -10.33 -2.05
C GLY A 56 14.28 -9.04 -2.36
N SER A 57 13.54 -7.98 -2.63
CA SER A 57 14.06 -6.62 -2.77
C SER A 57 12.96 -5.57 -2.49
N VAL A 58 13.39 -4.40 -2.03
CA VAL A 58 12.53 -3.23 -1.82
C VAL A 58 13.07 -2.07 -2.63
N LYS A 59 12.18 -1.34 -3.30
CA LYS A 59 12.48 -0.11 -4.02
C LYS A 59 11.55 0.99 -3.53
N ILE A 60 12.10 2.17 -3.21
CA ILE A 60 11.32 3.31 -2.70
C ILE A 60 11.32 4.42 -3.75
N ILE A 61 10.14 4.87 -4.14
CA ILE A 61 9.94 6.14 -4.84
C ILE A 61 9.84 7.23 -3.78
N CYS A 62 10.80 8.13 -3.76
CA CYS A 62 10.95 9.16 -2.73
C CYS A 62 11.35 10.51 -3.34
N THR A 63 11.53 11.52 -2.49
CA THR A 63 12.03 12.83 -2.90
C THR A 63 13.56 12.88 -2.84
N LYS A 64 14.18 13.82 -3.57
CA LYS A 64 15.63 14.03 -3.60
C LYS A 64 16.21 14.23 -2.19
N GLU A 65 15.51 15.03 -1.38
CA GLU A 65 15.94 15.40 -0.02
C GLU A 65 16.07 14.20 0.92
N THR A 66 15.32 13.13 0.65
CA THR A 66 15.28 11.95 1.54
C THR A 66 16.17 10.81 1.10
N ILE A 67 16.71 10.85 -0.11
CA ILE A 67 17.59 9.80 -0.66
C ILE A 67 18.79 9.55 0.26
N LYS A 68 19.47 10.60 0.72
CA LYS A 68 20.65 10.47 1.60
C LYS A 68 20.30 9.74 2.88
N THR A 69 19.24 10.17 3.58
CA THR A 69 18.81 9.55 4.83
C THR A 69 18.40 8.08 4.63
N LEU A 70 17.62 7.79 3.58
CA LEU A 70 17.24 6.43 3.24
C LEU A 70 18.44 5.56 2.86
N SER A 71 19.46 6.12 2.23
CA SER A 71 20.65 5.38 1.84
C SER A 71 21.53 5.03 3.03
N LEU A 72 21.66 5.93 3.99
CA LEU A 72 22.35 5.66 5.25
C LEU A 72 21.64 4.59 6.08
N LYS A 73 20.30 4.65 6.16
CA LYS A 73 19.51 3.67 6.95
C LYS A 73 19.42 2.31 6.28
N PHE A 74 19.26 2.28 4.96
CA PHE A 74 19.06 1.05 4.19
C PHE A 74 19.92 1.02 2.91
N PRO A 75 21.20 0.65 3.02
CA PRO A 75 22.08 0.53 1.84
C PRO A 75 21.53 -0.46 0.80
N SER A 76 20.88 -1.53 1.24
CA SER A 76 20.33 -2.60 0.37
C SER A 76 19.01 -2.26 -0.33
N VAL A 77 18.32 -1.20 0.10
CA VAL A 77 17.07 -0.76 -0.52
C VAL A 77 17.36 0.17 -1.69
N LEU A 78 16.72 -0.02 -2.82
CA LEU A 78 16.83 0.86 -3.98
C LEU A 78 15.98 2.11 -3.79
N LYS A 79 16.51 3.29 -4.15
CA LYS A 79 15.82 4.57 -4.09
C LYS A 79 15.71 5.14 -5.49
N VAL A 80 14.55 5.70 -5.81
CA VAL A 80 14.29 6.33 -7.10
C VAL A 80 13.60 7.66 -6.85
N GLU A 81 14.22 8.72 -7.35
CA GLU A 81 13.59 10.04 -7.37
C GLU A 81 12.63 10.12 -8.54
N ILE A 82 11.36 10.41 -8.26
CA ILE A 82 10.34 10.64 -9.29
C ILE A 82 9.56 11.90 -8.96
N ASN A 83 9.73 12.93 -9.78
CA ASN A 83 9.17 14.24 -9.53
C ASN A 83 7.90 14.54 -10.32
N ASN A 84 7.65 13.84 -11.43
CA ASN A 84 6.52 14.10 -12.30
C ASN A 84 5.83 12.81 -12.77
N ILE A 85 4.61 12.97 -13.27
CA ILE A 85 3.76 11.85 -13.68
C ILE A 85 4.27 11.15 -14.96
N SER A 86 4.88 11.88 -15.88
CA SER A 86 5.38 11.30 -17.12
C SER A 86 6.54 10.36 -16.84
N TYR A 87 7.46 10.77 -15.96
CA TYR A 87 8.56 9.91 -15.53
C TYR A 87 8.04 8.70 -14.75
N LEU A 88 7.04 8.88 -13.85
CA LEU A 88 6.42 7.75 -13.16
C LEU A 88 5.83 6.73 -14.14
N LYS A 89 5.11 7.16 -15.17
CA LYS A 89 4.54 6.27 -16.19
C LYS A 89 5.61 5.45 -16.89
N SER A 90 6.67 6.10 -17.36
CA SER A 90 7.80 5.44 -18.02
C SER A 90 8.51 4.45 -17.10
N PHE A 91 8.73 4.83 -15.85
CA PHE A 91 9.31 3.99 -14.82
C PHE A 91 8.46 2.76 -14.56
N LEU A 92 7.15 2.93 -14.30
CA LEU A 92 6.24 1.82 -14.03
C LEU A 92 6.10 0.87 -15.22
N LYS A 93 6.10 1.37 -16.46
CA LYS A 93 6.08 0.54 -17.67
C LYS A 93 7.25 -0.45 -17.71
N LYS A 94 8.43 -0.05 -17.24
CA LYS A 94 9.62 -0.91 -17.11
C LYS A 94 9.51 -1.86 -15.91
N GLU A 95 9.08 -1.35 -14.76
CA GLU A 95 9.10 -2.08 -13.48
C GLU A 95 7.92 -3.05 -13.30
N ARG A 96 6.78 -2.84 -13.96
CA ARG A 96 5.55 -3.63 -13.73
C ARG A 96 5.71 -5.14 -13.90
N LYS A 97 6.64 -5.57 -14.76
CA LYS A 97 6.92 -7.00 -14.98
C LYS A 97 7.67 -7.64 -13.81
N THR A 98 8.39 -6.86 -13.03
CA THR A 98 9.26 -7.33 -11.95
C THR A 98 8.74 -6.96 -10.56
N THR A 99 7.85 -5.98 -10.45
CA THR A 99 7.22 -5.58 -9.19
C THR A 99 6.10 -6.56 -8.83
N SER A 100 6.25 -7.23 -7.71
CA SER A 100 5.25 -8.17 -7.20
C SER A 100 4.09 -7.46 -6.52
N VAL A 101 4.38 -6.41 -5.75
CA VAL A 101 3.39 -5.61 -5.02
C VAL A 101 3.86 -4.18 -4.85
N ALA A 102 2.95 -3.23 -4.87
CA ALA A 102 3.22 -1.85 -4.46
C ALA A 102 2.53 -1.54 -3.13
N LEU A 103 3.25 -0.86 -2.23
CA LEU A 103 2.72 -0.22 -1.04
C LEU A 103 2.75 1.29 -1.25
N VAL A 104 1.61 1.94 -1.11
CA VAL A 104 1.47 3.37 -1.39
C VAL A 104 0.89 4.07 -0.18
N GLY A 105 1.55 5.12 0.27
CA GLY A 105 0.99 6.00 1.28
C GLY A 105 1.83 6.27 2.52
N PRO A 106 2.52 5.31 3.14
CA PRO A 106 3.28 5.59 4.34
C PRO A 106 4.32 6.68 4.12
N GLY A 107 4.06 7.88 4.65
CA GLY A 107 4.92 9.05 4.49
C GLY A 107 4.99 9.62 3.07
N ALA A 108 3.94 9.45 2.26
CA ALA A 108 3.88 10.01 0.89
C ALA A 108 3.40 11.47 0.84
N GLY A 109 2.80 11.95 1.94
CA GLY A 109 2.12 13.24 2.00
C GLY A 109 0.75 13.24 1.31
N SER A 110 -0.25 13.79 1.99
CA SER A 110 -1.62 13.85 1.49
C SER A 110 -1.81 15.07 0.57
N ASN A 111 -1.69 14.86 -0.75
CA ASN A 111 -1.79 15.95 -1.75
C ASN A 111 -2.17 15.42 -3.14
N SER A 112 -2.39 16.35 -4.09
CA SER A 112 -2.77 16.02 -5.48
C SER A 112 -1.71 15.22 -6.23
N LYS A 113 -0.43 15.40 -5.95
CA LYS A 113 0.66 14.62 -6.58
C LYS A 113 0.57 13.17 -6.13
N THR A 114 0.46 12.92 -4.82
CA THR A 114 0.28 11.59 -4.25
C THR A 114 -0.96 10.90 -4.82
N MET A 115 -2.08 11.61 -4.93
CA MET A 115 -3.28 11.06 -5.56
C MET A 115 -3.05 10.62 -7.01
N LYS A 116 -2.47 11.49 -7.85
CA LYS A 116 -2.18 11.18 -9.26
C LYS A 116 -1.19 10.01 -9.40
N PHE A 117 -0.17 9.95 -8.54
CA PHE A 117 0.80 8.86 -8.51
C PHE A 117 0.16 7.54 -8.07
N THR A 118 -0.72 7.59 -7.08
CA THR A 118 -1.50 6.43 -6.62
C THR A 118 -2.36 5.88 -7.75
N GLU A 119 -3.10 6.73 -8.47
CA GLU A 119 -3.91 6.30 -9.61
C GLU A 119 -3.08 5.61 -10.69
N GLU A 120 -1.89 6.15 -10.98
CA GLU A 120 -1.02 5.56 -11.99
C GLU A 120 -0.45 4.21 -11.56
N ILE A 121 -0.08 4.07 -10.29
CA ILE A 121 0.37 2.78 -9.72
C ILE A 121 -0.78 1.77 -9.75
N LEU A 122 -1.99 2.15 -9.37
CA LEU A 122 -3.17 1.29 -9.40
C LEU A 122 -3.49 0.75 -10.81
N LYS A 123 -3.24 1.55 -11.85
CA LYS A 123 -3.43 1.13 -13.25
C LYS A 123 -2.39 0.13 -13.72
N GLN A 124 -1.15 0.28 -13.29
CA GLN A 124 -0.04 -0.47 -13.88
C GLN A 124 0.42 -1.67 -13.05
N ILE A 125 0.23 -1.63 -11.72
CA ILE A 125 0.64 -2.70 -10.81
C ILE A 125 -0.57 -3.53 -10.38
N LYS A 126 -0.48 -4.84 -10.52
CA LYS A 126 -1.58 -5.75 -10.21
C LYS A 126 -1.94 -5.76 -8.73
N TYR A 127 -0.98 -5.97 -7.84
CA TYR A 127 -1.21 -6.02 -6.40
C TYR A 127 -0.77 -4.71 -5.75
N VAL A 128 -1.71 -4.01 -5.14
CA VAL A 128 -1.43 -2.71 -4.49
C VAL A 128 -2.07 -2.66 -3.12
N ILE A 129 -1.31 -2.19 -2.14
CA ILE A 129 -1.76 -1.87 -0.80
C ILE A 129 -1.77 -0.36 -0.65
N LEU A 130 -2.90 0.21 -0.24
CA LEU A 130 -3.07 1.64 0.03
C LEU A 130 -3.25 1.87 1.52
N ASP A 131 -2.42 2.73 2.09
CA ASP A 131 -2.49 3.13 3.51
C ASP A 131 -2.29 4.64 3.66
N ALA A 132 -2.67 5.18 4.80
CA ALA A 132 -2.36 6.53 5.25
C ALA A 132 -2.58 7.62 4.17
N ASP A 133 -1.51 8.30 3.74
CA ASP A 133 -1.58 9.45 2.82
C ASP A 133 -2.12 9.11 1.44
N ALA A 134 -1.94 7.87 0.96
CA ALA A 134 -2.58 7.42 -0.26
C ALA A 134 -4.10 7.49 -0.14
N LEU A 135 -4.65 7.01 0.98
CA LEU A 135 -6.10 7.06 1.26
C LEU A 135 -6.57 8.49 1.48
N ASN A 136 -5.86 9.25 2.33
CA ASN A 136 -6.20 10.64 2.63
C ASN A 136 -6.22 11.54 1.38
N SER A 137 -5.37 11.26 0.38
CA SER A 137 -5.32 12.01 -0.88
C SER A 137 -6.59 11.91 -1.72
N PHE A 138 -7.43 10.90 -1.47
CA PHE A 138 -8.74 10.74 -2.12
C PHE A 138 -9.91 11.26 -1.30
N GLN A 139 -9.68 11.90 -0.15
CA GLN A 139 -10.75 12.55 0.60
C GLN A 139 -11.54 13.48 -0.31
N HIS A 140 -12.88 13.41 -0.28
CA HIS A 140 -13.82 14.10 -1.20
C HIS A 140 -13.73 13.70 -2.68
N ARG A 141 -12.89 12.71 -3.03
CA ARG A 141 -12.70 12.21 -4.40
C ARG A 141 -12.83 10.70 -4.49
N THR A 142 -13.63 10.10 -3.63
CA THR A 142 -13.84 8.65 -3.49
C THR A 142 -14.17 7.96 -4.81
N LYS A 143 -15.03 8.57 -5.64
CA LYS A 143 -15.36 8.03 -6.96
C LYS A 143 -14.14 7.78 -7.85
N ARG A 144 -13.07 8.59 -7.72
CA ARG A 144 -11.83 8.38 -8.46
C ARG A 144 -11.08 7.15 -7.95
N LEU A 145 -11.00 6.96 -6.64
CA LEU A 145 -10.38 5.79 -6.04
C LEU A 145 -11.12 4.50 -6.44
N LEU A 146 -12.45 4.49 -6.29
CA LEU A 146 -13.29 3.33 -6.56
C LEU A 146 -13.14 2.78 -7.99
N LYS A 147 -12.88 3.63 -8.97
CA LYS A 147 -12.65 3.21 -10.37
C LYS A 147 -11.44 2.29 -10.56
N HIS A 148 -10.51 2.29 -9.59
CA HIS A 148 -9.26 1.53 -9.66
C HIS A 148 -9.19 0.38 -8.65
N LEU A 149 -10.20 0.25 -7.78
CA LEU A 149 -10.23 -0.82 -6.80
C LEU A 149 -10.85 -2.10 -7.39
N ASP A 150 -10.18 -3.21 -7.14
CA ASP A 150 -10.60 -4.55 -7.54
C ASP A 150 -10.11 -5.59 -6.51
N LYS A 151 -10.35 -6.87 -6.77
CA LYS A 151 -9.94 -7.99 -5.91
C LYS A 151 -8.43 -8.14 -5.68
N PHE A 152 -7.61 -7.41 -6.40
CA PHE A 152 -6.14 -7.43 -6.27
C PHE A 152 -5.61 -6.23 -5.47
N LYS A 153 -6.49 -5.35 -5.02
CA LYS A 153 -6.15 -4.17 -4.23
C LYS A 153 -6.58 -4.40 -2.78
N LEU A 154 -5.80 -3.83 -1.87
CA LEU A 154 -6.08 -3.82 -0.43
C LEU A 154 -6.00 -2.38 0.06
N ILE A 155 -7.03 -1.92 0.75
CA ILE A 155 -6.97 -0.68 1.51
C ILE A 155 -6.91 -0.98 3.00
N THR A 156 -6.14 -0.18 3.77
CA THR A 156 -5.91 -0.43 5.20
C THR A 156 -6.29 0.77 6.08
N PRO A 157 -7.50 1.31 5.96
CA PRO A 157 -7.90 2.50 6.71
C PRO A 157 -8.10 2.20 8.19
N HIS A 158 -7.78 3.16 9.07
CA HIS A 158 -8.39 3.21 10.38
C HIS A 158 -9.80 3.83 10.29
N LYS A 159 -10.60 3.75 11.37
CA LYS A 159 -12.02 4.19 11.35
C LYS A 159 -12.21 5.62 10.82
N LYS A 160 -11.38 6.58 11.25
CA LYS A 160 -11.50 7.98 10.80
C LYS A 160 -11.18 8.14 9.31
N GLU A 161 -10.17 7.43 8.78
CA GLU A 161 -9.86 7.41 7.35
C GLU A 161 -11.00 6.79 6.55
N PHE A 162 -11.55 5.68 7.03
CA PHE A 162 -12.69 5.02 6.40
C PHE A 162 -13.90 5.96 6.24
N HIS A 163 -14.26 6.67 7.31
CA HIS A 163 -15.41 7.60 7.27
C HIS A 163 -15.19 8.80 6.35
N ARG A 164 -13.95 9.32 6.30
CA ARG A 164 -13.60 10.41 5.37
C ARG A 164 -13.67 9.96 3.91
N LEU A 165 -13.28 8.73 3.63
CA LEU A 165 -13.33 8.16 2.28
C LEU A 165 -14.73 7.76 1.85
N PHE A 166 -15.52 7.20 2.75
CA PHE A 166 -16.83 6.62 2.44
C PHE A 166 -17.94 7.25 3.30
N PRO A 167 -18.21 8.57 3.14
CA PRO A 167 -19.19 9.28 3.96
C PRO A 167 -20.62 8.76 3.78
N SER A 168 -20.91 8.07 2.68
CA SER A 168 -22.20 7.41 2.46
C SER A 168 -22.43 6.18 3.36
N ILE A 169 -21.39 5.63 3.97
CA ILE A 169 -21.49 4.53 4.91
C ILE A 169 -21.61 5.14 6.32
N LYS A 170 -22.79 4.99 6.95
CA LYS A 170 -23.11 5.59 8.25
C LYS A 170 -22.07 5.23 9.31
N THR A 171 -21.67 6.22 10.11
CA THR A 171 -20.70 6.06 11.22
C THR A 171 -21.23 5.19 12.35
N SER A 172 -22.55 5.20 12.59
CA SER A 172 -23.24 4.44 13.62
C SER A 172 -23.29 2.93 13.40
N LEU A 173 -22.97 2.45 12.19
CA LEU A 173 -22.95 1.03 11.90
C LEU A 173 -21.82 0.32 12.65
N GLU A 174 -22.00 -0.97 12.92
CA GLU A 174 -20.90 -1.82 13.39
C GLU A 174 -19.81 -1.96 12.33
N ASP A 175 -18.58 -2.23 12.76
CA ASP A 175 -17.43 -2.33 11.85
C ASP A 175 -17.62 -3.44 10.81
N LYS A 176 -18.24 -4.56 11.18
CA LYS A 176 -18.62 -5.64 10.27
C LYS A 176 -19.54 -5.17 9.15
N GLU A 177 -20.57 -4.40 9.49
CA GLU A 177 -21.52 -3.86 8.50
C GLU A 177 -20.86 -2.85 7.56
N LYS A 178 -19.96 -2.01 8.09
CA LYS A 178 -19.15 -1.09 7.30
C LYS A 178 -18.31 -1.82 6.25
N VAL A 179 -17.62 -2.88 6.67
CA VAL A 179 -16.82 -3.73 5.76
C VAL A 179 -17.70 -4.39 4.70
N LEU A 180 -18.87 -4.93 5.08
CA LEU A 180 -19.79 -5.54 4.12
C LEU A 180 -20.33 -4.54 3.09
N LYS A 181 -20.68 -3.31 3.51
CA LYS A 181 -21.12 -2.26 2.59
C LYS A 181 -19.98 -1.83 1.65
N PHE A 182 -18.75 -1.72 2.15
CA PHE A 182 -17.60 -1.42 1.32
C PHE A 182 -17.35 -2.50 0.26
N ILE A 183 -17.39 -3.78 0.63
CA ILE A 183 -17.19 -4.91 -0.31
C ILE A 183 -18.26 -4.91 -1.41
N LYS A 184 -19.52 -4.61 -1.07
CA LYS A 184 -20.58 -4.44 -2.05
C LYS A 184 -20.34 -3.28 -3.02
N LEU A 185 -19.69 -2.22 -2.53
CA LEU A 185 -19.42 -1.00 -3.31
C LEU A 185 -18.33 -1.20 -4.38
N CYS A 186 -17.25 -1.92 -4.10
CA CYS A 186 -16.08 -1.95 -4.99
C CYS A 186 -15.40 -3.30 -5.18
N LYS A 187 -15.89 -4.38 -4.57
CA LYS A 187 -15.30 -5.75 -4.66
C LYS A 187 -13.80 -5.84 -4.34
N SER A 188 -13.26 -4.88 -3.59
CA SER A 188 -11.86 -4.83 -3.18
C SER A 188 -11.67 -5.40 -1.78
N ASN A 189 -10.42 -5.65 -1.41
CA ASN A 189 -10.10 -6.08 -0.05
C ASN A 189 -9.94 -4.85 0.87
N ILE A 190 -10.31 -5.03 2.13
CA ILE A 190 -10.14 -4.02 3.17
C ILE A 190 -9.61 -4.65 4.45
N LEU A 191 -8.72 -3.95 5.12
CA LEU A 191 -8.30 -4.18 6.49
C LEU A 191 -8.73 -2.96 7.31
N LEU A 192 -9.91 -3.00 7.91
CA LEU A 192 -10.40 -1.92 8.76
C LEU A 192 -9.72 -2.00 10.13
N LYS A 193 -8.80 -1.07 10.38
CA LYS A 193 -8.00 -1.02 11.61
C LYS A 193 -8.82 -0.48 12.79
N GLY A 194 -8.77 -1.17 13.93
CA GLY A 194 -9.44 -0.79 15.18
C GLY A 194 -8.96 -1.67 16.34
N ASN A 195 -9.59 -1.54 17.51
CA ASN A 195 -9.33 -2.45 18.64
C ASN A 195 -9.54 -3.91 18.21
N THR A 196 -10.62 -4.16 17.46
CA THR A 196 -10.79 -5.37 16.66
C THR A 196 -10.58 -4.98 15.20
N THR A 197 -9.59 -5.57 14.55
CA THR A 197 -9.31 -5.37 13.12
C THR A 197 -10.08 -6.39 12.29
N LEU A 198 -10.76 -5.92 11.23
CA LEU A 198 -11.56 -6.72 10.31
C LEU A 198 -11.01 -6.69 8.90
#